data_cc3e24a7e25c9d68613c3219056fedcd
#
_entry.id   cc3e24a7e25c9d68613c3219056fedcd
#
_cell.length_a   1.000
_cell.length_b   1.000
_cell.length_c   1.000
_cell.angle_alpha   90.00
_cell.angle_beta   90.00
_cell.angle_gamma   90.00
#
_symmetry.space_group_name_H-M   'P 1'
#
loop_
_entity.id
_entity.type
_entity.pdbx_description
1 polymer ?
#
loop_
_entity_poly.entity_id
_entity_poly.type
_entity_poly.pdbx_seq_one_letter_code
_entity_poly.pdbx_strand_id
1 'polypeptide(L)'
;DTIELLKKKIDEADAIVVGGASGMSAASGFVFYYQNDAVFRQIAGSLEKKYGFHNFFDAFYHQGHTRGEHWAMILRETKYLYECQTGETYIDLAELLQGKNYYIATTNQDAQFYRTFPADKITCIQGDFRYWQCSVPCHDQIYENKAQVFKLCGQIENDALPEKLIPRCPHCGAEMEPWVRGYHFLQGDFYQKEMNRYLDFLKRHSSQKTLFLELGVGMMTPMFIKEPFMNMVYQWPQ
;
A
#
# COMPACT_ATOMS: atom_id res chain seq x y z
N ASP A 1 -3.30 -31.10 -11.51
CA ASP A 1 -3.83 -29.76 -11.70
C ASP A 1 -2.98 -28.76 -10.91
N THR A 2 -2.73 -27.57 -11.47
CA THR A 2 -1.89 -26.52 -10.85
C THR A 2 -2.46 -26.04 -9.52
N ILE A 3 -3.78 -25.95 -9.42
CA ILE A 3 -4.48 -25.52 -8.18
C ILE A 3 -4.30 -26.58 -7.08
N GLU A 4 -4.43 -27.86 -7.41
CA GLU A 4 -4.19 -28.95 -6.44
C GLU A 4 -2.75 -28.98 -5.97
N LEU A 5 -1.79 -28.73 -6.86
CA LEU A 5 -0.38 -28.62 -6.48
C LEU A 5 -0.14 -27.43 -5.53
N LEU A 6 -0.73 -26.26 -5.81
CA LEU A 6 -0.63 -25.09 -4.94
C LEU A 6 -1.23 -25.39 -3.56
N LYS A 7 -2.43 -25.97 -3.52
CA LYS A 7 -3.09 -26.37 -2.27
C LYS A 7 -2.20 -27.33 -1.46
N LYS A 8 -1.65 -28.35 -2.11
CA LYS A 8 -0.72 -29.27 -1.48
C LYS A 8 0.51 -28.54 -0.89
N LYS A 9 1.11 -27.61 -1.65
CA LYS A 9 2.27 -26.82 -1.17
C LYS A 9 1.92 -25.94 0.04
N ILE A 10 0.74 -25.34 0.05
CA ILE A 10 0.24 -24.56 1.19
C ILE A 10 0.05 -25.46 2.42
N ASP A 11 -0.50 -26.65 2.24
CA ASP A 11 -0.75 -27.60 3.35
C ASP A 11 0.54 -28.19 3.92
N GLU A 12 1.55 -28.41 3.09
CA GLU A 12 2.84 -29.00 3.49
C GLU A 12 3.83 -27.97 4.05
N ALA A 13 3.58 -26.67 3.91
CA ALA A 13 4.51 -25.63 4.34
C ALA A 13 4.51 -25.46 5.87
N ASP A 14 5.70 -25.38 6.46
CA ASP A 14 5.89 -25.00 7.87
C ASP A 14 5.69 -23.50 8.08
N ALA A 15 5.98 -22.71 7.05
CA ALA A 15 5.78 -21.27 7.03
C ALA A 15 5.41 -20.79 5.62
N ILE A 16 4.62 -19.70 5.54
CA ILE A 16 4.21 -19.09 4.28
C ILE A 16 4.58 -17.61 4.29
N VAL A 17 5.34 -17.17 3.31
CA VAL A 17 5.64 -15.76 3.08
C VAL A 17 4.82 -15.29 1.89
N VAL A 18 3.87 -14.42 2.14
CA VAL A 18 3.01 -13.84 1.10
C VAL A 18 3.64 -12.55 0.60
N GLY A 19 3.87 -12.48 -0.70
CA GLY A 19 4.21 -11.25 -1.41
C GLY A 19 2.98 -10.72 -2.13
N GLY A 20 2.37 -9.64 -1.60
CA GLY A 20 1.18 -9.04 -2.19
C GLY A 20 1.48 -7.76 -2.96
N ALA A 21 0.98 -7.64 -4.19
CA ALA A 21 1.15 -6.44 -4.99
C ALA A 21 -0.16 -6.01 -5.68
N SER A 22 -0.09 -4.96 -6.49
CA SER A 22 -1.25 -4.24 -7.06
C SER A 22 -2.22 -5.10 -7.85
N GLY A 23 -1.75 -6.19 -8.46
CA GLY A 23 -2.62 -7.14 -9.16
C GLY A 23 -3.63 -7.83 -8.24
N MET A 24 -3.30 -8.02 -6.96
CA MET A 24 -4.23 -8.56 -5.96
C MET A 24 -5.37 -7.55 -5.66
N SER A 25 -5.03 -6.29 -5.47
CA SER A 25 -6.03 -5.22 -5.31
C SER A 25 -6.89 -5.05 -6.56
N ALA A 26 -6.28 -5.08 -7.74
CA ALA A 26 -7.01 -4.99 -9.01
C ALA A 26 -8.00 -6.16 -9.19
N ALA A 27 -7.64 -7.37 -8.81
CA ALA A 27 -8.54 -8.54 -8.82
C ALA A 27 -9.72 -8.39 -7.85
N SER A 28 -9.61 -7.56 -6.83
CA SER A 28 -10.69 -7.16 -5.92
C SER A 28 -11.49 -5.93 -6.37
N GLY A 29 -11.23 -5.42 -7.59
CA GLY A 29 -11.95 -4.27 -8.13
C GLY A 29 -11.30 -2.91 -7.84
N PHE A 30 -10.13 -2.84 -7.20
CA PHE A 30 -9.38 -1.58 -7.01
C PHE A 30 -8.58 -1.24 -8.27
N VAL A 31 -9.29 -0.95 -9.36
CA VAL A 31 -8.68 -0.69 -10.68
C VAL A 31 -8.45 0.80 -10.96
N PHE A 32 -8.94 1.69 -10.13
CA PHE A 32 -8.86 3.14 -10.30
C PHE A 32 -7.42 3.69 -10.37
N TYR A 33 -6.46 2.94 -9.84
CA TYR A 33 -5.04 3.29 -9.97
C TYR A 33 -4.55 3.26 -11.42
N TYR A 34 -5.13 2.38 -12.24
CA TYR A 34 -4.69 2.10 -13.62
C TYR A 34 -5.74 2.40 -14.68
N GLN A 35 -7.00 2.58 -14.29
CA GLN A 35 -8.13 2.72 -15.19
C GLN A 35 -9.04 3.88 -14.81
N ASN A 36 -9.69 4.47 -15.83
CA ASN A 36 -10.73 5.46 -15.64
C ASN A 36 -12.06 4.78 -15.32
N ASP A 37 -12.23 4.38 -14.07
CA ASP A 37 -13.47 3.81 -13.56
C ASP A 37 -14.31 4.84 -12.78
N ALA A 38 -15.43 4.40 -12.21
CA ALA A 38 -16.30 5.26 -11.42
C ALA A 38 -15.61 5.83 -10.16
N VAL A 39 -14.75 5.05 -9.53
CA VAL A 39 -14.01 5.46 -8.33
C VAL A 39 -12.98 6.54 -8.69
N PHE A 40 -12.21 6.33 -9.77
CA PHE A 40 -11.28 7.34 -10.25
C PHE A 40 -11.99 8.67 -10.57
N ARG A 41 -13.11 8.64 -11.29
CA ARG A 41 -13.89 9.85 -11.61
C ARG A 41 -14.39 10.57 -10.36
N GLN A 42 -14.76 9.83 -9.33
CA GLN A 42 -15.17 10.39 -8.04
C GLN A 42 -13.98 11.06 -7.31
N ILE A 43 -12.78 10.47 -7.37
CA ILE A 43 -11.55 11.01 -6.80
C ILE A 43 -11.11 12.28 -7.55
N ALA A 44 -11.01 12.20 -8.87
CA ALA A 44 -10.50 13.28 -9.70
C ALA A 44 -11.48 14.45 -9.88
N GLY A 45 -12.80 14.18 -9.85
CA GLY A 45 -13.81 15.22 -10.07
C GLY A 45 -13.66 15.88 -11.44
N SER A 46 -13.72 17.22 -11.48
CA SER A 46 -13.54 17.98 -12.72
C SER A 46 -12.09 18.00 -13.22
N LEU A 47 -11.12 17.63 -12.37
CA LEU A 47 -9.71 17.60 -12.72
C LEU A 47 -9.38 16.55 -13.78
N GLU A 48 -10.16 15.46 -13.85
CA GLU A 48 -10.08 14.47 -14.92
C GLU A 48 -10.12 15.15 -16.30
N LYS A 49 -11.14 15.98 -16.54
CA LYS A 49 -11.30 16.68 -17.81
C LYS A 49 -10.33 17.86 -17.97
N LYS A 50 -10.04 18.58 -16.88
CA LYS A 50 -9.15 19.74 -16.88
C LYS A 50 -7.73 19.38 -17.34
N TYR A 51 -7.22 18.24 -16.90
CA TYR A 51 -5.83 17.81 -17.13
C TYR A 51 -5.73 16.58 -18.06
N GLY A 52 -6.85 15.95 -18.41
CA GLY A 52 -6.86 14.74 -19.26
C GLY A 52 -6.33 13.50 -18.55
N PHE A 53 -6.56 13.37 -17.25
CA PHE A 53 -6.13 12.19 -16.49
C PHE A 53 -6.89 10.94 -16.90
N HIS A 54 -6.19 9.81 -17.01
CA HIS A 54 -6.78 8.52 -17.35
C HIS A 54 -6.92 7.57 -16.14
N ASN A 55 -6.22 7.85 -15.04
CA ASN A 55 -6.23 7.05 -13.82
C ASN A 55 -5.60 7.82 -12.65
N PHE A 56 -5.63 7.24 -11.46
CA PHE A 56 -5.09 7.89 -10.26
C PHE A 56 -3.58 8.12 -10.34
N PHE A 57 -2.80 7.21 -10.94
CA PHE A 57 -1.36 7.42 -11.07
C PHE A 57 -1.01 8.59 -11.97
N ASP A 58 -1.73 8.78 -13.10
CA ASP A 58 -1.56 9.97 -13.94
C ASP A 58 -1.77 11.24 -13.12
N ALA A 59 -2.84 11.26 -12.32
CA ALA A 59 -3.19 12.39 -11.49
C ALA A 59 -2.17 12.62 -10.36
N PHE A 60 -1.76 11.56 -9.66
CA PHE A 60 -0.87 11.65 -8.52
C PHE A 60 0.53 12.18 -8.89
N TYR A 61 1.08 11.74 -10.02
CA TYR A 61 2.41 12.14 -10.49
C TYR A 61 2.42 13.37 -11.40
N HIS A 62 1.26 13.93 -11.73
CA HIS A 62 1.17 15.12 -12.57
C HIS A 62 1.78 16.35 -11.90
N GLN A 63 2.60 17.12 -12.62
CA GLN A 63 3.29 18.29 -12.08
C GLN A 63 2.56 19.62 -12.34
N GLY A 64 1.48 19.60 -13.11
CA GLY A 64 0.80 20.83 -13.59
C GLY A 64 -0.37 21.30 -12.72
N HIS A 65 -0.85 20.50 -11.75
CA HIS A 65 -1.94 20.89 -10.87
C HIS A 65 -1.46 21.76 -9.69
N THR A 66 -2.38 22.52 -9.10
CA THR A 66 -2.10 23.28 -7.89
C THR A 66 -1.95 22.34 -6.68
N ARG A 67 -1.32 22.82 -5.60
CA ARG A 67 -1.20 22.03 -4.37
C ARG A 67 -2.56 21.67 -3.78
N GLY A 68 -3.52 22.59 -3.84
CA GLY A 68 -4.89 22.34 -3.39
C GLY A 68 -5.59 21.24 -4.18
N GLU A 69 -5.43 21.23 -5.52
CA GLU A 69 -5.97 20.17 -6.39
C GLU A 69 -5.33 18.82 -6.11
N HIS A 70 -4.00 18.79 -5.94
CA HIS A 70 -3.27 17.58 -5.57
C HIS A 70 -3.79 16.99 -4.24
N TRP A 71 -3.90 17.83 -3.22
CA TRP A 71 -4.42 17.42 -1.91
C TRP A 71 -5.89 16.97 -1.96
N ALA A 72 -6.72 17.60 -2.77
CA ALA A 72 -8.11 17.16 -2.93
C ALA A 72 -8.20 15.72 -3.45
N MET A 73 -7.36 15.35 -4.43
CA MET A 73 -7.31 13.98 -4.97
C MET A 73 -6.77 12.98 -3.93
N ILE A 74 -5.67 13.31 -3.24
CA ILE A 74 -5.10 12.48 -2.18
C ILE A 74 -6.12 12.22 -1.06
N LEU A 75 -6.80 13.27 -0.59
CA LEU A 75 -7.78 13.17 0.49
C LEU A 75 -8.97 12.30 0.10
N ARG A 76 -9.51 12.46 -1.12
CA ARG A 76 -10.62 11.66 -1.62
C ARG A 76 -10.23 10.20 -1.80
N GLU A 77 -9.05 9.94 -2.36
CA GLU A 77 -8.52 8.58 -2.50
C GLU A 77 -8.34 7.93 -1.13
N THR A 78 -7.65 8.58 -0.22
CA THR A 78 -7.40 8.04 1.12
C THR A 78 -8.71 7.81 1.89
N LYS A 79 -9.68 8.74 1.77
CA LYS A 79 -11.02 8.57 2.35
C LYS A 79 -11.72 7.33 1.77
N TYR A 80 -11.67 7.16 0.44
CA TYR A 80 -12.21 5.98 -0.22
C TYR A 80 -11.57 4.69 0.33
N LEU A 81 -10.25 4.64 0.50
CA LEU A 81 -9.56 3.48 1.08
C LEU A 81 -10.02 3.16 2.51
N TYR A 82 -10.37 4.17 3.31
CA TYR A 82 -10.95 3.94 4.64
C TYR A 82 -12.38 3.40 4.61
N GLU A 83 -13.18 3.80 3.64
CA GLU A 83 -14.63 3.54 3.58
C GLU A 83 -15.01 2.36 2.69
N CYS A 84 -14.18 1.99 1.71
CA CYS A 84 -14.48 0.92 0.77
C CYS A 84 -14.68 -0.44 1.48
N GLN A 85 -15.40 -1.33 0.83
CA GLN A 85 -15.54 -2.69 1.31
C GLN A 85 -14.21 -3.45 1.17
N THR A 86 -14.02 -4.44 2.03
CA THR A 86 -12.87 -5.34 1.91
C THR A 86 -12.97 -6.15 0.62
N GLY A 87 -11.89 -6.19 -0.15
CA GLY A 87 -11.86 -6.94 -1.40
C GLY A 87 -11.92 -8.46 -1.17
N GLU A 88 -12.63 -9.17 -2.04
CA GLU A 88 -12.80 -10.62 -1.93
C GLU A 88 -11.47 -11.37 -1.89
N THR A 89 -10.48 -10.98 -2.70
CA THR A 89 -9.17 -11.64 -2.70
C THR A 89 -8.46 -11.59 -1.34
N TYR A 90 -8.73 -10.57 -0.53
CA TYR A 90 -8.19 -10.45 0.82
C TYR A 90 -8.93 -11.33 1.82
N ILE A 91 -10.24 -11.48 1.65
CA ILE A 91 -11.07 -12.37 2.47
C ILE A 91 -10.69 -13.83 2.18
N ASP A 92 -10.62 -14.21 0.91
CA ASP A 92 -10.25 -15.56 0.47
C ASP A 92 -8.84 -15.94 0.96
N LEU A 93 -7.89 -15.00 0.88
CA LEU A 93 -6.54 -15.24 1.39
C LEU A 93 -6.54 -15.44 2.92
N ALA A 94 -7.34 -14.66 3.67
CA ALA A 94 -7.44 -14.83 5.11
C ALA A 94 -8.01 -16.20 5.48
N GLU A 95 -9.00 -16.71 4.76
CA GLU A 95 -9.53 -18.06 4.93
C GLU A 95 -8.48 -19.12 4.60
N LEU A 96 -7.77 -18.95 3.48
CA LEU A 96 -6.72 -19.87 3.05
C LEU A 96 -5.57 -19.99 4.07
N LEU A 97 -5.23 -18.88 4.74
CA LEU A 97 -4.14 -18.81 5.73
C LEU A 97 -4.59 -19.09 7.17
N GLN A 98 -5.87 -19.39 7.38
CA GLN A 98 -6.38 -19.69 8.71
C GLN A 98 -5.63 -20.88 9.35
N GLY A 99 -5.10 -20.66 10.56
CA GLY A 99 -4.32 -21.67 11.28
C GLY A 99 -2.92 -21.93 10.73
N LYS A 100 -2.50 -21.23 9.68
CA LYS A 100 -1.14 -21.33 9.11
C LYS A 100 -0.18 -20.34 9.80
N ASN A 101 1.11 -20.65 9.74
CA ASN A 101 2.17 -19.76 10.15
C ASN A 101 2.61 -18.90 8.96
N TYR A 102 2.26 -17.63 8.93
CA TYR A 102 2.49 -16.76 7.77
C TYR A 102 3.01 -15.39 8.15
N TYR A 103 3.59 -14.72 7.16
CA TYR A 103 3.91 -13.29 7.16
C TYR A 103 3.61 -12.68 5.79
N ILE A 104 3.20 -11.40 5.77
CA ILE A 104 2.83 -10.67 4.57
C ILE A 104 3.80 -9.52 4.34
N ALA A 105 4.46 -9.52 3.18
CA ALA A 105 5.23 -8.39 2.67
C ALA A 105 4.49 -7.83 1.45
N THR A 106 4.12 -6.55 1.47
CA THR A 106 3.34 -5.95 0.39
C THR A 106 3.98 -4.68 -0.15
N THR A 107 3.86 -4.49 -1.46
CA THR A 107 4.14 -3.21 -2.12
C THR A 107 2.89 -2.34 -2.27
N ASN A 108 1.71 -2.84 -1.89
CA ASN A 108 0.47 -2.07 -1.91
C ASN A 108 0.48 -0.98 -0.83
N GLN A 109 0.03 0.20 -1.22
CA GLN A 109 -0.07 1.38 -0.37
C GLN A 109 -1.51 1.64 0.10
N ASP A 110 -2.45 0.78 -0.31
CA ASP A 110 -3.90 0.91 -0.12
C ASP A 110 -4.43 0.39 1.22
N ALA A 111 -3.55 -0.15 2.06
CA ALA A 111 -3.86 -0.67 3.39
C ALA A 111 -4.89 -1.83 3.44
N GLN A 112 -5.21 -2.49 2.31
CA GLN A 112 -6.26 -3.50 2.28
C GLN A 112 -5.91 -4.75 3.10
N PHE A 113 -4.64 -5.14 3.20
CA PHE A 113 -4.23 -6.25 4.06
C PHE A 113 -4.60 -6.05 5.54
N TYR A 114 -4.57 -4.82 6.04
CA TYR A 114 -4.91 -4.50 7.43
C TYR A 114 -6.40 -4.68 7.77
N ARG A 115 -7.25 -4.93 6.78
CA ARG A 115 -8.68 -5.20 6.99
C ARG A 115 -8.94 -6.65 7.38
N THR A 116 -8.07 -7.57 7.02
CA THR A 116 -8.25 -9.01 7.20
C THR A 116 -7.13 -9.67 8.01
N PHE A 117 -5.99 -9.00 8.15
CA PHE A 117 -4.81 -9.56 8.84
C PHE A 117 -4.34 -8.65 9.98
N PRO A 118 -3.77 -9.22 11.05
CA PRO A 118 -3.23 -8.43 12.14
C PRO A 118 -1.97 -7.65 11.70
N ALA A 119 -1.84 -6.43 12.22
CA ALA A 119 -0.78 -5.51 11.81
C ALA A 119 0.65 -6.03 12.06
N ASP A 120 0.83 -6.87 13.06
CA ASP A 120 2.12 -7.48 13.39
C ASP A 120 2.56 -8.57 12.41
N LYS A 121 1.68 -8.96 11.48
CA LYS A 121 1.93 -9.90 10.38
C LYS A 121 2.15 -9.24 9.03
N ILE A 122 2.19 -7.91 8.97
CA ILE A 122 2.24 -7.15 7.71
C ILE A 122 3.42 -6.20 7.73
N THR A 123 4.14 -6.12 6.61
CA THR A 123 5.10 -5.06 6.31
C THR A 123 4.77 -4.40 4.98
N CYS A 124 4.52 -3.08 5.01
CA CYS A 124 4.32 -2.25 3.83
C CYS A 124 5.67 -1.71 3.33
N ILE A 125 6.25 -2.37 2.34
CA ILE A 125 7.61 -2.05 1.84
C ILE A 125 7.68 -0.67 1.19
N GLN A 126 6.57 -0.20 0.62
CA GLN A 126 6.49 1.09 -0.08
C GLN A 126 5.64 2.14 0.66
N GLY A 127 5.40 1.93 1.94
CA GLY A 127 4.57 2.84 2.74
C GLY A 127 3.08 2.60 2.62
N ASP A 128 2.28 3.57 3.09
CA ASP A 128 0.86 3.40 3.33
C ASP A 128 0.16 4.77 3.33
N PHE A 129 -0.89 4.93 2.55
CA PHE A 129 -1.67 6.18 2.47
C PHE A 129 -2.36 6.59 3.77
N ARG A 130 -2.48 5.72 4.77
CA ARG A 130 -3.04 6.06 6.08
C ARG A 130 -2.13 6.95 6.93
N TYR A 131 -0.90 7.22 6.47
CA TYR A 131 0.06 8.05 7.16
C TYR A 131 0.56 9.20 6.29
N TRP A 132 0.91 10.29 6.95
CA TRP A 132 1.64 11.40 6.36
C TRP A 132 3.00 11.55 6.99
N GLN A 133 3.94 12.10 6.22
CA GLN A 133 5.29 12.47 6.65
C GLN A 133 5.57 13.93 6.30
N CYS A 134 6.60 14.52 6.90
CA CYS A 134 7.15 15.79 6.45
C CYS A 134 7.78 15.65 5.05
N SER A 135 7.44 16.54 4.10
CA SER A 135 8.00 16.50 2.75
C SER A 135 9.50 16.77 2.67
N VAL A 136 10.09 17.33 3.71
CA VAL A 136 11.54 17.59 3.85
C VAL A 136 12.16 16.79 5.01
N PRO A 137 11.85 15.55 5.23
CA PRO A 137 12.03 14.68 6.39
C PRO A 137 12.85 15.30 7.54
N CYS A 138 12.31 16.34 8.19
CA CYS A 138 13.04 17.12 9.21
C CYS A 138 13.14 16.39 10.56
N HIS A 139 12.44 15.31 10.72
CA HIS A 139 12.41 14.48 11.93
C HIS A 139 11.92 13.07 11.59
N ASP A 140 12.15 12.13 12.47
CA ASP A 140 11.77 10.72 12.31
C ASP A 140 10.40 10.45 12.95
N GLN A 141 9.33 10.87 12.26
CA GLN A 141 7.95 10.56 12.68
C GLN A 141 7.01 10.57 11.47
N ILE A 142 6.12 9.58 11.42
CA ILE A 142 4.95 9.56 10.54
C ILE A 142 3.67 9.75 11.37
N TYR A 143 2.61 10.25 10.74
CA TYR A 143 1.39 10.68 11.41
C TYR A 143 0.18 9.96 10.83
N GLU A 144 -0.58 9.27 11.67
CA GLU A 144 -1.89 8.76 11.28
C GLU A 144 -2.81 9.90 10.84
N ASN A 145 -3.50 9.71 9.71
CA ASN A 145 -4.21 10.81 9.06
C ASN A 145 -5.74 10.66 9.04
N LYS A 146 -6.32 9.56 9.54
CA LYS A 146 -7.74 9.27 9.40
C LYS A 146 -8.66 10.44 9.77
N ALA A 147 -8.50 10.98 10.98
CA ALA A 147 -9.34 12.10 11.44
C ALA A 147 -9.18 13.35 10.57
N GLN A 148 -7.94 13.64 10.15
CA GLN A 148 -7.64 14.79 9.30
C GLN A 148 -8.20 14.59 7.89
N VAL A 149 -8.08 13.41 7.30
CA VAL A 149 -8.63 13.09 5.99
C VAL A 149 -10.13 13.33 5.95
N PHE A 150 -10.88 12.80 6.92
CA PHE A 150 -12.34 12.99 6.96
C PHE A 150 -12.73 14.47 7.16
N LYS A 151 -12.03 15.17 8.04
CA LYS A 151 -12.25 16.60 8.28
C LYS A 151 -11.99 17.42 7.02
N LEU A 152 -10.84 17.22 6.39
CA LEU A 152 -10.39 18.03 5.25
C LEU A 152 -11.15 17.71 3.96
N CYS A 153 -11.61 16.48 3.75
CA CYS A 153 -12.49 16.16 2.64
C CYS A 153 -13.75 17.02 2.61
N GLY A 154 -14.31 17.35 3.79
CA GLY A 154 -15.45 18.25 3.90
C GLY A 154 -15.15 19.74 3.63
N GLN A 155 -13.87 20.08 3.42
CA GLN A 155 -13.42 21.45 3.16
C GLN A 155 -12.94 21.64 1.71
N ILE A 156 -13.07 20.63 0.87
CA ILE A 156 -12.69 20.72 -0.56
C ILE A 156 -13.74 21.57 -1.29
N GLU A 157 -13.28 22.59 -1.97
CA GLU A 157 -14.10 23.51 -2.76
C GLU A 157 -13.59 23.52 -4.21
N ASN A 158 -14.47 23.37 -5.20
CA ASN A 158 -14.12 23.38 -6.64
C ASN A 158 -12.94 22.43 -6.98
N ASP A 159 -12.94 21.23 -6.42
CA ASP A 159 -11.91 20.20 -6.57
C ASP A 159 -10.51 20.61 -6.08
N ALA A 160 -10.43 21.58 -5.19
CA ALA A 160 -9.20 22.00 -4.51
C ALA A 160 -9.39 22.12 -3.00
N LEU A 161 -8.38 21.75 -2.23
CA LEU A 161 -8.30 22.08 -0.81
C LEU A 161 -7.81 23.52 -0.69
N PRO A 162 -8.48 24.42 0.06
CA PRO A 162 -7.97 25.76 0.33
C PRO A 162 -6.53 25.73 0.87
N GLU A 163 -5.64 26.56 0.34
CA GLU A 163 -4.20 26.53 0.64
C GLU A 163 -3.89 26.62 2.14
N LYS A 164 -4.65 27.42 2.88
CA LYS A 164 -4.53 27.56 4.35
C LYS A 164 -4.82 26.26 5.13
N LEU A 165 -5.46 25.29 4.50
CA LEU A 165 -5.83 24.00 5.09
C LEU A 165 -4.88 22.86 4.68
N ILE A 166 -3.94 23.12 3.78
CA ILE A 166 -2.95 22.11 3.39
C ILE A 166 -2.15 21.70 4.63
N PRO A 167 -2.07 20.38 4.92
CA PRO A 167 -1.39 19.87 6.10
C PRO A 167 0.07 20.32 6.17
N ARG A 168 0.48 20.80 7.34
CA ARG A 168 1.84 21.30 7.59
C ARG A 168 2.53 20.49 8.68
N CYS A 169 3.82 20.29 8.50
CA CYS A 169 4.65 19.63 9.48
C CYS A 169 4.67 20.41 10.81
N PRO A 170 4.35 19.77 11.94
CA PRO A 170 4.31 20.46 13.24
C PRO A 170 5.70 20.90 13.74
N HIS A 171 6.78 20.38 13.17
CA HIS A 171 8.15 20.71 13.55
C HIS A 171 8.74 21.86 12.74
N CYS A 172 8.60 21.82 11.39
CA CYS A 172 9.27 22.81 10.54
C CYS A 172 8.33 23.67 9.69
N GLY A 173 7.01 23.39 9.74
CA GLY A 173 6.02 24.13 8.95
C GLY A 173 6.00 23.77 7.45
N ALA A 174 6.90 22.93 6.96
CA ALA A 174 6.86 22.44 5.59
C ALA A 174 5.55 21.68 5.32
N GLU A 175 5.17 21.55 4.07
CA GLU A 175 4.00 20.75 3.70
C GLU A 175 4.19 19.28 4.09
N MET A 176 3.11 18.62 4.47
CA MET A 176 3.10 17.17 4.61
C MET A 176 2.95 16.51 3.25
N GLU A 177 3.27 15.23 3.18
CA GLU A 177 2.98 14.38 2.03
C GLU A 177 2.56 12.96 2.50
N PRO A 178 1.88 12.17 1.67
CA PRO A 178 1.63 10.77 2.00
C PRO A 178 2.93 10.02 2.26
N TRP A 179 2.91 9.13 3.27
CA TRP A 179 4.05 8.27 3.57
C TRP A 179 4.08 7.09 2.59
N VAL A 180 4.40 7.39 1.34
CA VAL A 180 4.52 6.41 0.25
C VAL A 180 5.85 6.59 -0.46
N ARG A 181 6.36 5.50 -1.05
CA ARG A 181 7.67 5.49 -1.72
C ARG A 181 7.78 6.59 -2.76
N GLY A 182 8.72 7.47 -2.55
CA GLY A 182 9.09 8.59 -3.39
C GLY A 182 10.49 9.05 -3.05
N TYR A 183 10.90 10.21 -3.54
CA TYR A 183 12.26 10.71 -3.35
C TYR A 183 12.62 10.94 -1.88
N HIS A 184 11.67 11.43 -1.07
CA HIS A 184 11.87 11.72 0.35
C HIS A 184 11.23 10.69 1.29
N PHE A 185 10.92 9.49 0.79
CA PHE A 185 10.27 8.46 1.60
C PHE A 185 11.03 8.18 2.90
N LEU A 186 10.37 8.41 4.03
CA LEU A 186 10.96 8.28 5.36
C LEU A 186 11.07 6.80 5.76
N GLN A 187 12.31 6.30 5.82
CA GLN A 187 12.64 4.96 6.30
C GLN A 187 13.19 5.02 7.74
N GLY A 188 12.48 5.74 8.60
CA GLY A 188 12.83 5.92 10.00
C GLY A 188 12.46 4.74 10.90
N ASP A 189 12.39 4.97 12.21
CA ASP A 189 12.19 3.94 13.23
C ASP A 189 10.95 3.08 12.99
N PHE A 190 9.83 3.68 12.57
CA PHE A 190 8.61 2.94 12.27
C PHE A 190 8.83 1.94 11.13
N TYR A 191 9.40 2.39 10.02
CA TYR A 191 9.71 1.54 8.86
C TYR A 191 10.71 0.44 9.22
N GLN A 192 11.80 0.79 9.91
CA GLN A 192 12.83 -0.18 10.33
C GLN A 192 12.25 -1.25 11.25
N LYS A 193 11.36 -0.88 12.15
CA LYS A 193 10.70 -1.82 13.05
C LYS A 193 9.82 -2.82 12.30
N GLU A 194 9.08 -2.37 11.30
CA GLU A 194 8.29 -3.26 10.44
C GLU A 194 9.17 -4.17 9.58
N MET A 195 10.21 -3.62 8.96
CA MET A 195 11.16 -4.41 8.17
C MET A 195 11.89 -5.45 9.03
N ASN A 196 12.28 -5.11 10.24
CA ASN A 196 12.92 -6.05 11.15
C ASN A 196 11.98 -7.21 11.53
N ARG A 197 10.69 -6.97 11.76
CA ARG A 197 9.71 -8.07 11.97
C ARG A 197 9.66 -9.03 10.79
N TYR A 198 9.66 -8.51 9.56
CA TYR A 198 9.69 -9.31 8.36
C TYR A 198 10.98 -10.13 8.25
N LEU A 199 12.13 -9.49 8.41
CA LEU A 199 13.43 -10.15 8.35
C LEU A 199 13.60 -11.20 9.45
N ASP A 200 13.10 -10.95 10.65
CA ASP A 200 13.11 -11.91 11.75
C ASP A 200 12.24 -13.14 11.45
N PHE A 201 11.07 -12.94 10.80
CA PHE A 201 10.26 -14.06 10.34
C PHE A 201 11.01 -14.90 9.31
N LEU A 202 11.61 -14.28 8.30
CA LEU A 202 12.40 -14.96 7.28
C LEU A 202 13.56 -15.75 7.92
N LYS A 203 14.31 -15.12 8.82
CA LYS A 203 15.45 -15.76 9.50
C LYS A 203 15.03 -16.97 10.32
N ARG A 204 13.94 -16.88 11.06
CA ARG A 204 13.44 -18.01 11.89
C ARG A 204 12.99 -19.21 11.06
N HIS A 205 12.58 -18.99 9.81
CA HIS A 205 12.04 -20.04 8.95
C HIS A 205 12.97 -20.44 7.79
N SER A 206 14.19 -19.91 7.73
CA SER A 206 15.14 -20.14 6.64
C SER A 206 15.61 -21.59 6.47
N SER A 207 15.49 -22.41 7.51
CA SER A 207 15.80 -23.85 7.49
C SER A 207 14.58 -24.75 7.49
N GLN A 208 13.39 -24.19 7.34
CA GLN A 208 12.13 -24.90 7.32
C GLN A 208 11.56 -24.94 5.89
N LYS A 209 10.54 -25.77 5.68
CA LYS A 209 9.81 -25.84 4.44
C LYS A 209 8.94 -24.57 4.29
N THR A 210 9.51 -23.54 3.69
CA THR A 210 8.87 -22.23 3.54
C THR A 210 8.34 -22.03 2.12
N LEU A 211 7.05 -21.75 2.02
CA LEU A 211 6.41 -21.40 0.76
C LEU A 211 6.45 -19.88 0.56
N PHE A 212 6.98 -19.43 -0.58
CA PHE A 212 6.90 -18.06 -1.04
C PHE A 212 5.74 -17.94 -2.02
N LEU A 213 4.69 -17.22 -1.63
CA LEU A 213 3.45 -17.08 -2.39
C LEU A 213 3.33 -15.66 -2.95
N GLU A 214 3.51 -15.51 -4.26
CA GLU A 214 3.34 -14.22 -4.95
C GLU A 214 1.89 -14.03 -5.40
N LEU A 215 1.26 -12.93 -5.02
CA LEU A 215 -0.11 -12.57 -5.37
C LEU A 215 -0.16 -11.21 -6.06
N GLY A 216 -0.47 -11.21 -7.36
CA GLY A 216 -0.55 -10.00 -8.16
C GLY A 216 0.78 -9.26 -8.32
N VAL A 217 1.91 -9.97 -8.22
CA VAL A 217 3.26 -9.40 -8.32
C VAL A 217 3.68 -9.32 -9.77
N GLY A 218 3.84 -8.09 -10.26
CA GLY A 218 4.32 -7.80 -11.62
C GLY A 218 5.82 -7.52 -11.70
N MET A 219 6.22 -6.93 -12.84
CA MET A 219 7.61 -6.59 -13.16
C MET A 219 7.93 -5.10 -12.99
N MET A 220 7.02 -4.29 -12.46
CA MET A 220 7.29 -2.85 -12.26
C MET A 220 8.31 -2.59 -11.16
N THR A 221 8.24 -3.36 -10.07
CA THR A 221 9.12 -3.23 -8.90
C THR A 221 9.62 -4.60 -8.43
N PRO A 222 10.31 -5.39 -9.28
CA PRO A 222 10.70 -6.76 -8.99
C PRO A 222 11.64 -6.88 -7.80
N MET A 223 12.42 -5.82 -7.51
CA MET A 223 13.41 -5.76 -6.43
C MET A 223 12.79 -5.87 -5.02
N PHE A 224 11.49 -5.65 -4.85
CA PHE A 224 10.87 -5.67 -3.52
C PHE A 224 10.32 -7.04 -3.11
N ILE A 225 9.77 -7.82 -4.05
CA ILE A 225 9.16 -9.13 -3.77
C ILE A 225 9.76 -10.21 -4.68
N LYS A 226 9.61 -10.07 -5.99
CA LYS A 226 9.92 -11.12 -6.96
C LYS A 226 11.38 -11.60 -6.88
N GLU A 227 12.33 -10.69 -7.01
CA GLU A 227 13.76 -11.02 -6.95
C GLU A 227 14.18 -11.57 -5.58
N PRO A 228 13.80 -10.95 -4.43
CA PRO A 228 14.10 -11.52 -3.12
C PRO A 228 13.51 -12.93 -2.92
N PHE A 229 12.26 -13.17 -3.34
CA PHE A 229 11.63 -14.49 -3.22
C PHE A 229 12.37 -15.54 -4.06
N MET A 230 12.68 -15.23 -5.31
CA MET A 230 13.47 -16.10 -6.17
C MET A 230 14.83 -16.43 -5.54
N ASN A 231 15.55 -15.43 -5.05
CA ASN A 231 16.85 -15.62 -4.41
C ASN A 231 16.76 -16.54 -3.17
N MET A 232 15.75 -16.35 -2.32
CA MET A 232 15.54 -17.20 -1.15
C MET A 232 15.19 -18.64 -1.55
N VAL A 233 14.35 -18.84 -2.56
CA VAL A 233 14.03 -20.20 -3.07
C VAL A 233 15.28 -20.92 -3.59
N TYR A 234 16.21 -20.21 -4.22
CA TYR A 234 17.47 -20.82 -4.69
C TYR A 234 18.45 -21.13 -3.57
N GLN A 235 18.46 -20.33 -2.51
CA GLN A 235 19.45 -20.46 -1.43
C GLN A 235 19.01 -21.35 -0.27
N TRP A 236 17.72 -21.49 -0.07
CA TRP A 236 17.18 -22.22 1.08
C TRP A 236 16.99 -23.72 0.76
N PRO A 237 17.18 -24.61 1.76
CA PRO A 237 16.89 -26.03 1.57
C PRO A 237 15.40 -26.24 1.30
N GLN A 238 15.09 -27.09 0.32
CA GLN A 238 13.72 -27.43 -0.10
C GLN A 238 13.20 -28.65 0.66
#